data_24d0445213c8d9d48ec2cc63161a25b4
#
_entry.id   24d0445213c8d9d48ec2cc63161a25b4
#
_cell.length_a   1.000
_cell.length_b   1.000
_cell.length_c   1.000
_cell.angle_alpha   90.00
_cell.angle_beta   90.00
_cell.angle_gamma   90.00
#
_symmetry.space_group_name_H-M   'P 1'
#
loop_
_entity.id
_entity.type
_entity.pdbx_description
1 polymer ?
#
loop_
_entity_poly.entity_id
_entity_poly.type
_entity_poly.pdbx_seq_one_letter_code
_entity_poly.pdbx_strand_id
1 'polypeptide(L)'
;MRIQIFSDLHLERYAGFVPRIHADTDVVVLAGDIGSYQAGSRLTDTDFGLERFSPLRPGANGARVLYIPGNHEFDGLDYDEAYARLRASCARLGIEWLDRETLVIGSIRFIGTTLWSDFDALALREQELSKQLQKRDKAFRAANWYLSKNTTLKNGEKVLAEGIREMALDCQDWLRGALAAPFEGSTVVVTHFAPSLQSADPRYGLTPGTAGFCNALDGLFPQADIWIHGHLHCANDYVVSGVDAGRPWSCRVVANPLGYLSKGEQEAFRPDLVIEI
;
A
#
# COMPACT_ATOMS: atom_id res chain seq x y z
N MET A 1 6.89 -5.93 19.60
CA MET A 1 6.89 -6.70 18.31
C MET A 1 7.76 -5.97 17.32
N ARG A 2 8.59 -6.71 16.58
CA ARG A 2 9.51 -6.17 15.59
C ARG A 2 8.98 -6.45 14.19
N ILE A 3 8.71 -5.37 13.43
CA ILE A 3 8.07 -5.42 12.12
C ILE A 3 9.08 -4.95 11.07
N GLN A 4 9.39 -5.79 10.08
CA GLN A 4 10.21 -5.43 8.92
C GLN A 4 9.31 -5.10 7.72
N ILE A 5 9.63 -4.03 6.99
CA ILE A 5 8.73 -3.45 5.99
C ILE A 5 9.39 -3.47 4.61
N PHE A 6 8.64 -3.98 3.63
CA PHE A 6 8.98 -3.90 2.20
C PHE A 6 7.78 -3.40 1.41
N SER A 7 8.03 -2.52 0.45
CA SER A 7 7.05 -2.13 -0.56
C SER A 7 7.73 -1.81 -1.89
N ASP A 8 6.98 -1.80 -2.96
CA ASP A 8 7.41 -1.31 -4.27
C ASP A 8 8.72 -1.96 -4.76
N LEU A 9 8.83 -3.29 -4.57
CA LEU A 9 10.04 -4.03 -4.93
C LEU A 9 10.18 -4.21 -6.44
N HIS A 10 9.07 -4.19 -7.18
CA HIS A 10 9.05 -4.31 -8.63
C HIS A 10 9.92 -5.44 -9.15
N LEU A 11 9.71 -6.65 -8.62
CA LEU A 11 10.52 -7.84 -8.95
C LEU A 11 10.47 -8.18 -10.44
N GLU A 12 9.44 -7.73 -11.15
CA GLU A 12 9.37 -7.81 -12.61
C GLU A 12 10.49 -7.03 -13.31
N ARG A 13 11.11 -6.07 -12.62
CA ARG A 13 12.29 -5.33 -13.07
C ARG A 13 13.58 -5.84 -12.43
N TYR A 14 13.49 -6.36 -11.20
CA TYR A 14 14.63 -6.77 -10.36
C TYR A 14 14.52 -8.24 -9.95
N ALA A 15 14.41 -9.13 -10.93
CA ALA A 15 14.25 -10.56 -10.72
C ALA A 15 15.36 -11.21 -9.85
N GLY A 16 16.52 -10.56 -9.71
CA GLY A 16 17.61 -10.99 -8.84
C GLY A 16 17.53 -10.49 -7.38
N PHE A 17 16.51 -9.74 -6.99
CA PHE A 17 16.38 -9.28 -5.61
C PHE A 17 16.19 -10.44 -4.64
N VAL A 18 16.98 -10.45 -3.58
CA VAL A 18 16.89 -11.45 -2.49
C VAL A 18 16.59 -10.69 -1.18
N PRO A 19 15.42 -10.93 -0.57
CA PRO A 19 15.10 -10.28 0.69
C PRO A 19 16.03 -10.77 1.81
N ARG A 20 16.46 -9.83 2.65
CA ARG A 20 17.20 -10.13 3.88
C ARG A 20 16.25 -9.89 5.05
N ILE A 21 15.73 -10.97 5.61
CA ILE A 21 14.88 -10.88 6.80
C ILE A 21 15.80 -10.88 8.03
N HIS A 22 15.65 -9.88 8.89
CA HIS A 22 16.42 -9.78 10.13
C HIS A 22 16.04 -10.92 11.07
N ALA A 23 17.03 -11.50 11.77
CA ALA A 23 16.83 -12.70 12.59
C ALA A 23 15.77 -12.53 13.69
N ASP A 24 15.68 -11.32 14.26
CA ASP A 24 14.75 -10.99 15.34
C ASP A 24 13.43 -10.35 14.83
N THR A 25 13.11 -10.51 13.56
CA THR A 25 11.83 -10.04 13.00
C THR A 25 10.70 -10.97 13.41
N ASP A 26 9.65 -10.43 14.02
CA ASP A 26 8.43 -11.16 14.34
C ASP A 26 7.46 -11.21 13.16
N VAL A 27 7.35 -10.09 12.45
CA VAL A 27 6.41 -9.88 11.34
C VAL A 27 7.11 -9.18 10.18
N VAL A 28 6.94 -9.70 8.97
CA VAL A 28 7.28 -9.03 7.72
C VAL A 28 6.00 -8.47 7.10
N VAL A 29 6.00 -7.19 6.76
CA VAL A 29 4.89 -6.54 6.04
C VAL A 29 5.31 -6.26 4.62
N LEU A 30 4.56 -6.80 3.66
CA LEU A 30 4.69 -6.54 2.23
C LEU A 30 3.54 -5.61 1.83
N ALA A 31 3.86 -4.31 1.67
CA ALA A 31 2.87 -3.26 1.44
C ALA A 31 2.65 -2.95 -0.06
N GLY A 32 2.52 -3.99 -0.87
CA GLY A 32 2.15 -3.92 -2.29
C GLY A 32 3.30 -3.66 -3.26
N ASP A 33 3.00 -3.82 -4.55
CA ASP A 33 3.93 -3.69 -5.68
C ASP A 33 5.19 -4.56 -5.53
N ILE A 34 4.98 -5.81 -5.09
CA ILE A 34 6.06 -6.77 -4.94
C ILE A 34 6.51 -7.27 -6.30
N GLY A 35 5.56 -7.65 -7.17
CA GLY A 35 5.88 -8.04 -8.53
C GLY A 35 4.67 -8.06 -9.45
N SER A 36 4.91 -7.94 -10.76
CA SER A 36 3.89 -7.75 -11.78
C SER A 36 4.16 -8.63 -13.01
N TYR A 37 3.10 -9.03 -13.70
CA TYR A 37 3.17 -9.71 -15.01
C TYR A 37 2.85 -8.78 -16.18
N GLN A 38 2.95 -7.48 -15.99
CA GLN A 38 2.84 -6.49 -17.06
C GLN A 38 3.81 -6.77 -18.22
N ALA A 39 3.55 -6.16 -19.36
CA ALA A 39 4.40 -6.29 -20.54
C ALA A 39 5.88 -5.98 -20.23
N GLY A 40 6.79 -6.89 -20.58
CA GLY A 40 8.22 -6.77 -20.30
C GLY A 40 8.64 -7.20 -18.89
N SER A 41 7.76 -7.87 -18.14
CA SER A 41 8.12 -8.53 -16.88
C SER A 41 9.23 -9.56 -17.10
N ARG A 42 10.16 -9.60 -16.14
CA ARG A 42 11.25 -10.60 -16.09
C ARG A 42 10.96 -11.72 -15.08
N LEU A 43 9.81 -11.69 -14.42
CA LEU A 43 9.39 -12.78 -13.54
C LEU A 43 9.10 -14.03 -14.37
N THR A 44 9.62 -15.16 -13.92
CA THR A 44 9.40 -16.49 -14.52
C THR A 44 8.57 -17.40 -13.61
N ASP A 45 8.29 -16.94 -12.38
CA ASP A 45 7.41 -17.61 -11.42
C ASP A 45 5.93 -17.39 -11.75
N THR A 46 5.05 -17.95 -10.91
CA THR A 46 3.59 -17.83 -11.07
C THR A 46 2.92 -17.20 -9.86
N ASP A 47 3.68 -16.63 -8.94
CA ASP A 47 3.22 -16.11 -7.64
C ASP A 47 3.68 -14.67 -7.37
N PHE A 48 3.91 -13.88 -8.42
CA PHE A 48 4.31 -12.47 -8.33
C PHE A 48 5.62 -12.25 -7.55
N GLY A 49 6.48 -13.27 -7.48
CA GLY A 49 7.74 -13.24 -6.72
C GLY A 49 7.56 -13.41 -5.20
N LEU A 50 6.35 -13.69 -4.74
CA LEU A 50 6.01 -13.83 -3.31
C LEU A 50 6.70 -15.03 -2.65
N GLU A 51 7.04 -16.08 -3.41
CA GLU A 51 7.77 -17.25 -2.86
C GLU A 51 9.03 -16.84 -2.09
N ARG A 52 9.70 -15.76 -2.48
CA ARG A 52 10.92 -15.24 -1.84
C ARG A 52 10.71 -14.85 -0.39
N PHE A 53 9.45 -14.58 0.02
CA PHE A 53 9.06 -14.18 1.35
C PHE A 53 8.33 -15.29 2.11
N SER A 54 8.10 -16.44 1.49
CA SER A 54 7.38 -17.54 2.14
C SER A 54 8.05 -17.95 3.46
N PRO A 55 7.33 -17.96 4.59
CA PRO A 55 7.86 -18.50 5.86
C PRO A 55 8.08 -20.01 5.82
N LEU A 56 7.57 -20.70 4.78
CA LEU A 56 7.74 -22.15 4.61
C LEU A 56 9.05 -22.51 3.91
N ARG A 57 9.83 -21.53 3.46
CA ARG A 57 11.12 -21.81 2.78
C ARG A 57 12.15 -22.37 3.75
N PRO A 58 13.04 -23.25 3.26
CA PRO A 58 14.20 -23.67 4.04
C PRO A 58 15.03 -22.45 4.51
N GLY A 59 15.35 -22.41 5.79
CA GLY A 59 16.14 -21.31 6.37
C GLY A 59 15.36 -20.01 6.66
N ALA A 60 14.04 -20.01 6.53
CA ALA A 60 13.22 -18.90 7.03
C ALA A 60 13.34 -18.79 8.56
N ASN A 61 13.32 -17.55 9.08
CA ASN A 61 13.48 -17.29 10.52
C ASN A 61 12.21 -17.51 11.35
N GLY A 62 11.11 -17.95 10.73
CA GLY A 62 9.82 -18.16 11.39
C GLY A 62 8.96 -16.89 11.58
N ALA A 63 9.41 -15.73 11.05
CA ALA A 63 8.57 -14.52 11.03
C ALA A 63 7.27 -14.77 10.26
N ARG A 64 6.17 -14.21 10.75
CA ARG A 64 4.90 -14.18 10.00
C ARG A 64 5.02 -13.17 8.86
N VAL A 65 4.41 -13.46 7.73
CA VAL A 65 4.47 -12.58 6.57
C VAL A 65 3.06 -12.14 6.21
N LEU A 66 2.80 -10.83 6.31
CA LEU A 66 1.54 -10.20 5.96
C LEU A 66 1.67 -9.52 4.60
N TYR A 67 0.68 -9.66 3.76
CA TYR A 67 0.70 -9.09 2.41
C TYR A 67 -0.61 -8.42 2.05
N ILE A 68 -0.50 -7.23 1.48
CA ILE A 68 -1.55 -6.57 0.68
C ILE A 68 -1.01 -6.38 -0.74
N PRO A 69 -1.86 -6.46 -1.79
CA PRO A 69 -1.44 -6.11 -3.14
C PRO A 69 -1.31 -4.58 -3.31
N GLY A 70 -0.47 -4.16 -4.25
CA GLY A 70 -0.48 -2.81 -4.79
C GLY A 70 -1.29 -2.74 -6.09
N ASN A 71 -1.05 -1.73 -6.91
CA ASN A 71 -1.72 -1.62 -8.20
C ASN A 71 -1.02 -2.40 -9.31
N HIS A 72 0.31 -2.54 -9.23
CA HIS A 72 1.09 -3.20 -10.28
C HIS A 72 0.88 -4.72 -10.35
N GLU A 73 0.44 -5.36 -9.29
CA GLU A 73 0.02 -6.76 -9.32
C GLU A 73 -1.14 -7.01 -10.29
N PHE A 74 -1.94 -5.99 -10.59
CA PHE A 74 -3.12 -6.08 -11.47
C PHE A 74 -2.84 -5.57 -12.90
N ASP A 75 -1.70 -4.96 -13.17
CA ASP A 75 -1.40 -4.36 -14.46
C ASP A 75 -1.48 -5.36 -15.61
N GLY A 76 -2.36 -5.08 -16.59
CA GLY A 76 -2.58 -5.90 -17.77
C GLY A 76 -3.35 -7.20 -17.52
N LEU A 77 -3.83 -7.42 -16.29
CA LEU A 77 -4.59 -8.59 -15.89
C LEU A 77 -6.05 -8.20 -15.59
N ASP A 78 -6.97 -9.18 -15.66
CA ASP A 78 -8.30 -9.01 -15.11
C ASP A 78 -8.22 -8.96 -13.58
N TYR A 79 -8.90 -7.97 -12.99
CA TYR A 79 -8.81 -7.70 -11.55
C TYR A 79 -9.24 -8.90 -10.71
N ASP A 80 -10.40 -9.49 -11.02
CA ASP A 80 -10.98 -10.55 -10.19
C ASP A 80 -10.13 -11.82 -10.29
N GLU A 81 -9.62 -12.14 -11.49
CA GLU A 81 -8.73 -13.29 -11.72
C GLU A 81 -7.38 -13.09 -11.01
N ALA A 82 -6.78 -11.91 -11.12
CA ALA A 82 -5.51 -11.60 -10.46
C ALA A 82 -5.64 -11.61 -8.94
N TYR A 83 -6.74 -11.04 -8.41
CA TYR A 83 -7.05 -11.05 -6.99
C TYR A 83 -7.19 -12.47 -6.43
N ALA A 84 -7.95 -13.33 -7.11
CA ALA A 84 -8.11 -14.72 -6.72
C ALA A 84 -6.76 -15.50 -6.77
N ARG A 85 -5.96 -15.25 -7.80
CA ARG A 85 -4.64 -15.88 -7.97
C ARG A 85 -3.65 -15.44 -6.88
N LEU A 86 -3.62 -14.15 -6.54
CA LEU A 86 -2.78 -13.62 -5.45
C LEU A 86 -3.15 -14.26 -4.13
N ARG A 87 -4.45 -14.29 -3.79
CA ARG A 87 -4.95 -14.90 -2.56
C ARG A 87 -4.62 -16.39 -2.48
N ALA A 88 -4.77 -17.13 -3.58
CA ALA A 88 -4.39 -18.55 -3.65
C ALA A 88 -2.87 -18.75 -3.49
N SER A 89 -2.06 -17.86 -4.07
CA SER A 89 -0.60 -17.89 -3.92
C SER A 89 -0.20 -17.66 -2.47
N CYS A 90 -0.78 -16.68 -1.79
CA CYS A 90 -0.54 -16.44 -0.37
C CYS A 90 -0.86 -17.67 0.48
N ALA A 91 -2.04 -18.27 0.29
CA ALA A 91 -2.44 -19.49 1.04
C ALA A 91 -1.45 -20.63 0.82
N ARG A 92 -0.99 -20.88 -0.41
CA ARG A 92 0.00 -21.90 -0.75
C ARG A 92 1.37 -21.65 -0.13
N LEU A 93 1.77 -20.38 -0.06
CA LEU A 93 3.08 -19.96 0.43
C LEU A 93 3.14 -19.72 1.94
N GLY A 94 2.03 -19.87 2.66
CA GLY A 94 1.95 -19.57 4.10
C GLY A 94 2.04 -18.07 4.41
N ILE A 95 1.77 -17.22 3.42
CA ILE A 95 1.71 -15.76 3.55
C ILE A 95 0.27 -15.39 3.96
N GLU A 96 0.14 -14.51 4.92
CA GLU A 96 -1.16 -14.08 5.40
C GLU A 96 -1.69 -12.93 4.54
N TRP A 97 -2.78 -13.20 3.88
CA TRP A 97 -3.51 -12.20 3.10
C TRP A 97 -4.15 -11.17 4.03
N LEU A 98 -3.89 -9.89 3.79
CA LEU A 98 -4.37 -8.82 4.66
C LEU A 98 -5.28 -7.81 3.93
N ASP A 99 -5.46 -7.90 2.59
CA ASP A 99 -6.33 -6.95 1.90
C ASP A 99 -7.79 -7.16 2.26
N ARG A 100 -8.42 -6.12 2.84
CA ARG A 100 -9.74 -6.12 3.46
C ARG A 100 -9.89 -7.21 4.53
N GLU A 101 -8.82 -7.41 5.30
CA GLU A 101 -8.79 -8.34 6.43
C GLU A 101 -8.24 -7.65 7.67
N THR A 102 -8.66 -8.15 8.81
CA THR A 102 -8.14 -7.76 10.12
C THR A 102 -7.54 -8.97 10.79
N LEU A 103 -6.29 -8.85 11.25
CA LEU A 103 -5.55 -9.92 11.90
C LEU A 103 -5.04 -9.47 13.26
N VAL A 104 -5.16 -10.32 14.27
CA VAL A 104 -4.62 -10.05 15.61
C VAL A 104 -3.43 -10.95 15.88
N ILE A 105 -2.30 -10.36 16.25
CA ILE A 105 -1.07 -11.05 16.64
C ILE A 105 -0.67 -10.55 18.02
N GLY A 106 -0.85 -11.37 19.05
CA GLY A 106 -0.65 -10.92 20.43
C GLY A 106 -1.60 -9.78 20.79
N SER A 107 -1.05 -8.66 21.22
CA SER A 107 -1.79 -7.43 21.56
C SER A 107 -1.85 -6.42 20.41
N ILE A 108 -1.52 -6.81 19.18
CA ILE A 108 -1.48 -5.92 18.04
C ILE A 108 -2.49 -6.37 16.99
N ARG A 109 -3.33 -5.43 16.55
CA ARG A 109 -4.27 -5.59 15.45
C ARG A 109 -3.66 -5.01 14.18
N PHE A 110 -3.59 -5.82 13.13
CA PHE A 110 -3.25 -5.39 11.78
C PHE A 110 -4.52 -5.25 10.95
N ILE A 111 -4.70 -4.13 10.29
CA ILE A 111 -5.82 -3.85 9.38
C ILE A 111 -5.23 -3.46 8.04
N GLY A 112 -5.55 -4.19 6.97
CA GLY A 112 -4.93 -3.95 5.67
C GLY A 112 -5.91 -3.79 4.53
N THR A 113 -5.54 -2.95 3.55
CA THR A 113 -6.21 -2.84 2.26
C THR A 113 -5.31 -2.16 1.24
N THR A 114 -5.44 -2.48 -0.04
CA THR A 114 -4.78 -1.74 -1.13
C THR A 114 -5.08 -0.24 -1.05
N LEU A 115 -6.25 0.13 -0.60
CA LEU A 115 -6.81 1.46 -0.42
C LEU A 115 -7.19 2.15 -1.74
N TRP A 116 -6.36 2.02 -2.80
CA TRP A 116 -6.49 2.78 -4.05
C TRP A 116 -6.54 4.29 -3.81
N SER A 117 -6.81 5.10 -4.86
CA SER A 117 -6.95 6.54 -4.71
C SER A 117 -8.34 7.01 -5.09
N ASP A 118 -8.95 7.88 -4.27
CA ASP A 118 -10.24 8.52 -4.56
C ASP A 118 -10.10 9.79 -5.39
N PHE A 119 -8.87 10.25 -5.64
CA PHE A 119 -8.52 11.49 -6.36
C PHE A 119 -9.04 12.77 -5.70
N ASP A 120 -9.46 12.70 -4.45
CA ASP A 120 -10.03 13.85 -3.72
C ASP A 120 -9.02 14.58 -2.85
N ALA A 121 -7.81 14.05 -2.64
CA ALA A 121 -6.85 14.61 -1.69
C ALA A 121 -6.57 16.11 -1.89
N LEU A 122 -6.47 16.57 -3.13
CA LEU A 122 -6.32 18.01 -3.44
C LEU A 122 -7.67 18.74 -3.55
N ALA A 123 -8.74 18.03 -3.90
CA ALA A 123 -10.08 18.61 -4.00
C ALA A 123 -10.61 19.03 -2.62
N LEU A 124 -10.41 18.20 -1.61
CA LEU A 124 -10.88 18.47 -0.24
C LEU A 124 -10.20 19.67 0.44
N ARG A 125 -9.16 20.23 -0.15
CA ARG A 125 -8.55 21.49 0.30
C ARG A 125 -9.33 22.73 -0.16
N GLU A 126 -10.26 22.58 -1.10
CA GLU A 126 -11.12 23.65 -1.59
C GLU A 126 -12.42 23.70 -0.79
N GLN A 127 -12.91 24.91 -0.53
CA GLN A 127 -14.19 25.11 0.20
C GLN A 127 -15.41 24.99 -0.72
N GLU A 128 -15.25 25.40 -1.99
CA GLU A 128 -16.33 25.44 -2.97
C GLU A 128 -16.43 24.11 -3.72
N LEU A 129 -17.62 23.51 -3.77
CA LEU A 129 -17.88 22.27 -4.49
C LEU A 129 -17.45 22.32 -5.96
N SER A 130 -17.71 23.46 -6.62
CA SER A 130 -17.31 23.66 -8.04
C SER A 130 -15.79 23.53 -8.22
N LYS A 131 -15.00 24.05 -7.27
CA LYS A 131 -13.55 23.94 -7.29
C LYS A 131 -13.08 22.54 -6.94
N GLN A 132 -13.75 21.87 -5.99
CA GLN A 132 -13.48 20.47 -5.68
C GLN A 132 -13.65 19.59 -6.93
N LEU A 133 -14.77 19.71 -7.63
CA LEU A 133 -15.05 18.96 -8.85
C LEU A 133 -14.02 19.24 -9.95
N GLN A 134 -13.62 20.52 -10.13
CA GLN A 134 -12.57 20.89 -11.10
C GLN A 134 -11.20 20.29 -10.74
N LYS A 135 -10.85 20.22 -9.45
CA LYS A 135 -9.59 19.60 -8.99
C LYS A 135 -9.60 18.10 -9.24
N ARG A 136 -10.69 17.41 -8.91
CA ARG A 136 -10.87 15.97 -9.18
C ARG A 136 -10.79 15.67 -10.67
N ASP A 137 -11.48 16.46 -11.50
CA ASP A 137 -11.45 16.29 -12.96
C ASP A 137 -10.02 16.45 -13.54
N LYS A 138 -9.22 17.39 -13.00
CA LYS A 138 -7.80 17.52 -13.38
C LYS A 138 -7.00 16.29 -12.93
N ALA A 139 -7.26 15.76 -11.75
CA ALA A 139 -6.62 14.56 -11.25
C ALA A 139 -6.97 13.34 -12.12
N PHE A 140 -8.24 13.17 -12.48
CA PHE A 140 -8.70 12.10 -13.39
C PHE A 140 -8.00 12.17 -14.75
N ARG A 141 -7.92 13.36 -15.36
CA ARG A 141 -7.20 13.51 -16.64
C ARG A 141 -5.72 13.16 -16.53
N ALA A 142 -5.06 13.57 -15.43
CA ALA A 142 -3.65 13.23 -15.20
C ALA A 142 -3.46 11.73 -15.03
N ALA A 143 -4.32 11.07 -14.26
CA ALA A 143 -4.28 9.62 -14.05
C ALA A 143 -4.63 8.84 -15.33
N ASN A 144 -5.68 9.22 -16.06
CA ASN A 144 -6.14 8.52 -17.25
C ASN A 144 -5.13 8.55 -18.39
N TRP A 145 -4.28 9.59 -18.46
CA TRP A 145 -3.17 9.61 -19.41
C TRP A 145 -2.19 8.44 -19.18
N TYR A 146 -1.95 8.07 -17.91
CA TYR A 146 -1.11 6.94 -17.54
C TYR A 146 -1.88 5.61 -17.64
N LEU A 147 -3.05 5.55 -17.02
CA LEU A 147 -3.89 4.35 -16.92
C LEU A 147 -4.32 3.81 -18.30
N SER A 148 -4.53 4.70 -19.28
CA SER A 148 -4.84 4.29 -20.65
C SER A 148 -3.75 3.42 -21.30
N LYS A 149 -2.52 3.49 -20.80
CA LYS A 149 -1.38 2.73 -21.33
C LYS A 149 -1.12 1.47 -20.51
N ASN A 150 -1.28 1.55 -19.20
CA ASN A 150 -0.91 0.49 -18.28
C ASN A 150 -1.85 0.51 -17.06
N THR A 151 -2.79 -0.40 -17.02
CA THR A 151 -3.76 -0.52 -15.93
C THR A 151 -4.32 -1.93 -15.85
N THR A 152 -5.03 -2.22 -14.77
CA THR A 152 -5.83 -3.42 -14.62
C THR A 152 -7.02 -3.43 -15.57
N LEU A 153 -7.55 -4.61 -15.85
CA LEU A 153 -8.76 -4.83 -16.64
C LEU A 153 -9.90 -5.28 -15.71
N LYS A 154 -11.12 -5.01 -16.13
CA LYS A 154 -12.32 -5.60 -15.52
C LYS A 154 -13.29 -5.94 -16.65
N ASN A 155 -13.63 -7.22 -16.78
CA ASN A 155 -14.42 -7.74 -17.89
C ASN A 155 -13.84 -7.36 -19.27
N GLY A 156 -12.50 -7.33 -19.41
CA GLY A 156 -11.79 -6.96 -20.63
C GLY A 156 -11.65 -5.46 -20.90
N GLU A 157 -12.30 -4.61 -20.11
CA GLU A 157 -12.21 -3.15 -20.23
C GLU A 157 -11.17 -2.57 -19.26
N LYS A 158 -10.50 -1.48 -19.67
CA LYS A 158 -9.52 -0.80 -18.80
C LYS A 158 -10.21 -0.10 -17.65
N VAL A 159 -9.71 -0.32 -16.44
CA VAL A 159 -10.16 0.41 -15.25
C VAL A 159 -9.45 1.77 -15.23
N LEU A 160 -10.18 2.83 -15.55
CA LEU A 160 -9.69 4.21 -15.53
C LEU A 160 -9.96 4.87 -14.17
N ALA A 161 -9.65 6.16 -14.03
CA ALA A 161 -9.69 6.88 -12.76
C ALA A 161 -11.05 6.79 -12.04
N GLU A 162 -12.15 6.80 -12.80
CA GLU A 162 -13.49 6.67 -12.24
C GLU A 162 -13.68 5.30 -11.57
N GLY A 163 -13.29 4.22 -12.23
CA GLY A 163 -13.36 2.86 -11.66
C GLY A 163 -12.37 2.66 -10.51
N ILE A 164 -11.17 3.23 -10.59
CA ILE A 164 -10.21 3.24 -9.46
C ILE A 164 -10.82 3.95 -8.25
N ARG A 165 -11.53 5.07 -8.47
CA ARG A 165 -12.21 5.79 -7.40
C ARG A 165 -13.29 4.94 -6.71
N GLU A 166 -14.09 4.21 -7.47
CA GLU A 166 -15.10 3.30 -6.89
C GLU A 166 -14.43 2.28 -5.97
N MET A 167 -13.37 1.64 -6.44
CA MET A 167 -12.58 0.69 -5.64
C MET A 167 -11.99 1.35 -4.37
N ALA A 168 -11.52 2.60 -4.49
CA ALA A 168 -10.99 3.35 -3.35
C ALA A 168 -12.05 3.65 -2.30
N LEU A 169 -13.24 4.07 -2.72
CA LEU A 169 -14.34 4.37 -1.80
C LEU A 169 -14.78 3.11 -1.04
N ASP A 170 -14.89 1.96 -1.72
CA ASP A 170 -15.18 0.67 -1.09
C ASP A 170 -14.11 0.29 -0.05
N CYS A 171 -12.82 0.49 -0.39
CA CYS A 171 -11.71 0.25 0.55
C CYS A 171 -11.78 1.17 1.76
N GLN A 172 -12.08 2.45 1.54
CA GLN A 172 -12.17 3.45 2.61
C GLN A 172 -13.36 3.18 3.55
N ASP A 173 -14.50 2.78 3.02
CA ASP A 173 -15.68 2.44 3.82
C ASP A 173 -15.41 1.20 4.68
N TRP A 174 -14.80 0.17 4.09
CA TRP A 174 -14.38 -1.01 4.82
C TRP A 174 -13.36 -0.65 5.92
N LEU A 175 -12.34 0.16 5.60
CA LEU A 175 -11.30 0.58 6.54
C LEU A 175 -11.87 1.36 7.73
N ARG A 176 -12.81 2.29 7.49
CA ARG A 176 -13.50 3.03 8.56
C ARG A 176 -14.24 2.08 9.49
N GLY A 177 -14.96 1.10 8.92
CA GLY A 177 -15.64 0.07 9.70
C GLY A 177 -14.70 -0.79 10.53
N ALA A 178 -13.58 -1.23 9.97
CA ALA A 178 -12.58 -2.02 10.66
C ALA A 178 -11.89 -1.24 11.80
N LEU A 179 -11.56 0.03 11.58
CA LEU A 179 -10.99 0.91 12.60
C LEU A 179 -11.97 1.22 13.73
N ALA A 180 -13.25 1.41 13.42
CA ALA A 180 -14.29 1.68 14.41
C ALA A 180 -14.56 0.50 15.36
N ALA A 181 -14.15 -0.72 14.99
CA ALA A 181 -14.30 -1.88 15.87
C ALA A 181 -13.43 -1.73 17.13
N PRO A 182 -13.99 -1.86 18.34
CA PRO A 182 -13.23 -1.74 19.58
C PRO A 182 -12.07 -2.76 19.64
N PHE A 183 -10.92 -2.32 20.10
CA PHE A 183 -9.77 -3.19 20.31
C PHE A 183 -8.91 -2.66 21.49
N GLU A 184 -8.57 -3.57 22.40
CA GLU A 184 -7.67 -3.28 23.51
C GLU A 184 -6.25 -3.70 23.13
N GLY A 185 -5.48 -2.77 22.58
CA GLY A 185 -4.11 -3.01 22.11
C GLY A 185 -3.73 -2.02 21.03
N SER A 186 -2.55 -2.20 20.45
CA SER A 186 -2.07 -1.31 19.39
C SER A 186 -2.65 -1.70 18.03
N THR A 187 -2.88 -0.71 17.18
CA THR A 187 -3.40 -0.90 15.82
C THR A 187 -2.37 -0.46 14.78
N VAL A 188 -2.03 -1.39 13.89
CA VAL A 188 -1.20 -1.14 12.70
C VAL A 188 -2.08 -1.19 11.46
N VAL A 189 -2.14 -0.09 10.72
CA VAL A 189 -2.80 -0.04 9.42
C VAL A 189 -1.76 -0.27 8.33
N VAL A 190 -2.09 -1.09 7.34
CA VAL A 190 -1.24 -1.36 6.18
C VAL A 190 -2.02 -1.03 4.92
N THR A 191 -1.55 -0.03 4.16
CA THR A 191 -2.14 0.31 2.86
C THR A 191 -1.06 0.34 1.78
N HIS A 192 -1.44 0.19 0.51
CA HIS A 192 -0.47 0.46 -0.56
C HIS A 192 -0.46 1.94 -0.90
N PHE A 193 -1.61 2.54 -1.19
CA PHE A 193 -1.70 3.98 -1.44
C PHE A 193 -1.54 4.77 -0.15
N ALA A 194 -0.93 5.97 -0.25
CA ALA A 194 -0.68 6.81 0.90
C ALA A 194 -1.97 7.37 1.50
N PRO A 195 -2.10 7.40 2.85
CA PRO A 195 -3.28 7.92 3.53
C PRO A 195 -3.40 9.44 3.52
N SER A 196 -2.31 10.16 3.29
CA SER A 196 -2.23 11.61 3.49
C SER A 196 -1.34 12.29 2.45
N LEU A 197 -1.63 13.54 2.13
CA LEU A 197 -0.75 14.42 1.36
C LEU A 197 0.59 14.72 2.05
N GLN A 198 0.71 14.46 3.36
CA GLN A 198 1.98 14.59 4.07
C GLN A 198 3.03 13.60 3.59
N SER A 199 2.60 12.46 3.01
CA SER A 199 3.47 11.47 2.37
C SER A 199 3.88 11.84 0.95
N ALA A 200 3.32 12.90 0.35
CA ALA A 200 3.62 13.28 -1.03
C ALA A 200 5.11 13.53 -1.24
N ASP A 201 5.63 13.02 -2.36
CA ASP A 201 7.04 13.19 -2.71
C ASP A 201 7.38 14.67 -2.92
N PRO A 202 8.26 15.26 -2.11
CA PRO A 202 8.61 16.68 -2.21
C PRO A 202 9.29 17.05 -3.53
N ARG A 203 9.88 16.08 -4.24
CA ARG A 203 10.54 16.31 -5.55
C ARG A 203 9.58 16.82 -6.62
N TYR A 204 8.30 16.44 -6.52
CA TYR A 204 7.28 16.76 -7.52
C TYR A 204 6.29 17.84 -7.06
N GLY A 205 6.26 18.16 -5.76
CA GLY A 205 5.28 19.07 -5.17
C GLY A 205 3.84 18.54 -5.31
N LEU A 206 2.87 19.40 -5.03
CA LEU A 206 1.44 19.05 -5.12
C LEU A 206 0.89 19.40 -6.51
N THR A 207 0.88 18.44 -7.40
CA THR A 207 0.31 18.53 -8.76
C THR A 207 -1.02 17.77 -8.85
N PRO A 208 -1.83 17.94 -9.90
CA PRO A 208 -3.05 17.14 -10.07
C PRO A 208 -2.79 15.63 -10.00
N GLY A 209 -1.64 15.16 -10.49
CA GLY A 209 -1.24 13.75 -10.40
C GLY A 209 -1.05 13.25 -8.97
N THR A 210 -0.67 14.11 -8.02
CA THR A 210 -0.46 13.73 -6.62
C THR A 210 -1.72 13.11 -6.00
N ALA A 211 -2.92 13.54 -6.43
CA ALA A 211 -4.17 12.95 -5.97
C ALA A 211 -4.42 11.52 -6.50
N GLY A 212 -3.62 11.04 -7.45
CA GLY A 212 -3.59 9.63 -7.86
C GLY A 212 -2.68 8.75 -7.01
N PHE A 213 -1.95 9.33 -6.07
CA PHE A 213 -1.00 8.63 -5.19
C PHE A 213 -1.36 8.74 -3.71
N CYS A 214 -2.03 9.82 -3.32
CA CYS A 214 -2.37 10.11 -1.93
C CYS A 214 -3.88 10.27 -1.76
N ASN A 215 -4.38 9.84 -0.62
CA ASN A 215 -5.71 10.13 -0.12
C ASN A 215 -5.67 11.28 0.91
N ALA A 216 -6.80 11.64 1.50
CA ALA A 216 -6.92 12.62 2.59
C ALA A 216 -7.65 11.96 3.78
N LEU A 217 -7.01 10.99 4.39
CA LEU A 217 -7.56 10.19 5.49
C LEU A 217 -6.94 10.55 6.84
N ASP A 218 -6.39 11.75 6.97
CA ASP A 218 -5.75 12.24 8.20
C ASP A 218 -6.66 12.12 9.42
N GLY A 219 -7.98 12.22 9.25
CA GLY A 219 -8.97 12.02 10.30
C GLY A 219 -9.04 10.59 10.88
N LEU A 220 -8.39 9.61 10.25
CA LEU A 220 -8.32 8.23 10.75
C LEU A 220 -7.07 7.96 11.61
N PHE A 221 -6.06 8.83 11.57
CA PHE A 221 -4.84 8.67 12.35
C PHE A 221 -5.06 8.48 13.86
N PRO A 222 -6.04 9.12 14.51
CA PRO A 222 -6.32 8.89 15.92
C PRO A 222 -6.66 7.44 16.30
N GLN A 223 -7.00 6.59 15.32
CA GLN A 223 -7.40 5.20 15.52
C GLN A 223 -6.28 4.20 15.21
N ALA A 224 -5.08 4.68 14.85
CA ALA A 224 -3.93 3.85 14.51
C ALA A 224 -2.67 4.33 15.23
N ASP A 225 -1.85 3.41 15.74
CA ASP A 225 -0.54 3.72 16.31
C ASP A 225 0.53 3.81 15.21
N ILE A 226 0.43 2.94 14.21
CA ILE A 226 1.34 2.91 13.05
C ILE A 226 0.51 2.79 11.76
N TRP A 227 0.93 3.53 10.73
CA TRP A 227 0.42 3.40 9.38
C TRP A 227 1.55 3.11 8.41
N ILE A 228 1.55 1.93 7.81
CA ILE A 228 2.54 1.49 6.82
C ILE A 228 1.94 1.66 5.43
N HIS A 229 2.71 2.25 4.49
CA HIS A 229 2.26 2.35 3.09
C HIS A 229 3.42 2.22 2.08
N GLY A 230 3.09 2.22 0.78
CA GLY A 230 4.01 2.20 -0.37
C GLY A 230 3.64 3.24 -1.43
N HIS A 231 3.67 2.84 -2.68
CA HIS A 231 3.17 3.48 -3.90
C HIS A 231 3.93 4.73 -4.39
N LEU A 232 4.38 5.59 -3.51
CA LEU A 232 5.00 6.87 -3.87
C LEU A 232 6.47 6.76 -4.30
N HIS A 233 7.11 5.60 -4.11
CA HIS A 233 8.55 5.40 -4.26
C HIS A 233 9.38 6.48 -3.54
N CYS A 234 8.84 6.99 -2.44
CA CYS A 234 9.45 7.96 -1.56
C CYS A 234 9.40 7.44 -0.13
N ALA A 235 10.55 7.27 0.49
CA ALA A 235 10.60 6.81 1.87
C ALA A 235 9.98 7.86 2.80
N ASN A 236 9.14 7.40 3.72
CA ASN A 236 8.48 8.22 4.71
C ASN A 236 8.69 7.62 6.11
N ASP A 237 8.92 8.49 7.09
CA ASP A 237 8.96 8.13 8.51
C ASP A 237 8.68 9.40 9.32
N TYR A 238 7.41 9.63 9.65
CA TYR A 238 6.97 10.80 10.38
C TYR A 238 5.88 10.46 11.39
N VAL A 239 5.67 11.31 12.38
CA VAL A 239 4.65 11.16 13.40
C VAL A 239 3.63 12.28 13.28
N VAL A 240 2.37 11.92 13.24
CA VAL A 240 1.24 12.85 13.41
C VAL A 240 0.67 12.63 14.80
N SER A 241 0.39 13.71 15.50
CA SER A 241 -0.17 13.66 16.85
C SER A 241 -1.21 14.73 17.07
N GLY A 242 -2.07 14.51 18.04
CA GLY A 242 -3.13 15.44 18.38
C GLY A 242 -3.83 15.05 19.67
N VAL A 243 -4.97 15.69 19.89
CA VAL A 243 -5.86 15.38 21.03
C VAL A 243 -7.27 15.15 20.49
N ASP A 244 -7.86 14.01 20.82
CA ASP A 244 -9.24 13.69 20.50
C ASP A 244 -10.02 13.42 21.80
N ALA A 245 -11.15 14.11 21.98
CA ALA A 245 -11.98 14.05 23.20
C ALA A 245 -11.16 14.17 24.51
N GLY A 246 -10.12 15.02 24.51
CA GLY A 246 -9.22 15.23 25.66
C GLY A 246 -8.15 14.15 25.85
N ARG A 247 -8.04 13.17 24.95
CA ARG A 247 -7.03 12.11 24.99
C ARG A 247 -5.96 12.37 23.94
N PRO A 248 -4.67 12.40 24.31
CA PRO A 248 -3.60 12.52 23.34
C PRO A 248 -3.50 11.22 22.50
N TRP A 249 -3.19 11.40 21.23
CA TRP A 249 -2.93 10.31 20.30
C TRP A 249 -1.70 10.62 19.44
N SER A 250 -1.08 9.59 18.92
CA SER A 250 -0.01 9.72 17.92
C SER A 250 -0.06 8.53 16.96
N CYS A 251 0.18 8.79 15.68
CA CYS A 251 0.31 7.78 14.64
C CYS A 251 1.65 7.98 13.91
N ARG A 252 2.49 6.94 13.87
CA ARG A 252 3.71 6.96 13.07
C ARG A 252 3.40 6.43 11.67
N VAL A 253 3.69 7.23 10.64
CA VAL A 253 3.50 6.86 9.23
C VAL A 253 4.84 6.47 8.63
N VAL A 254 4.92 5.25 8.06
CA VAL A 254 6.18 4.69 7.55
C VAL A 254 5.98 4.12 6.15
N ALA A 255 6.92 4.44 5.24
CA ALA A 255 7.03 3.81 3.93
C ALA A 255 8.50 3.47 3.63
N ASN A 256 8.74 2.25 3.11
CA ASN A 256 10.08 1.78 2.76
C ASN A 256 10.10 1.17 1.34
N PRO A 257 9.84 1.99 0.31
CA PRO A 257 9.81 1.53 -1.07
C PRO A 257 11.22 1.34 -1.64
N LEU A 258 11.41 0.28 -2.43
CA LEU A 258 12.61 0.14 -3.27
C LEU A 258 12.53 1.08 -4.48
N GLY A 259 11.38 1.10 -5.16
CA GLY A 259 11.17 1.91 -6.34
C GLY A 259 11.99 1.48 -7.56
N TYR A 260 12.06 2.35 -8.56
CA TYR A 260 12.79 2.05 -9.80
C TYR A 260 14.25 2.53 -9.74
N LEU A 261 15.21 1.59 -9.80
CA LEU A 261 16.66 1.88 -9.83
C LEU A 261 17.04 2.84 -10.98
N SER A 262 16.36 2.73 -12.12
CA SER A 262 16.59 3.60 -13.28
C SER A 262 16.24 5.07 -13.03
N LYS A 263 15.50 5.36 -11.95
CA LYS A 263 15.11 6.71 -11.52
C LYS A 263 15.83 7.17 -10.25
N GLY A 264 16.72 6.34 -9.68
CA GLY A 264 17.42 6.65 -8.42
C GLY A 264 16.52 6.57 -7.18
N GLU A 265 15.34 5.92 -7.27
CA GLU A 265 14.34 5.88 -6.19
C GLU A 265 14.79 5.01 -5.01
N GLN A 266 15.71 4.07 -5.24
CA GLN A 266 16.24 3.14 -4.22
C GLN A 266 17.16 3.78 -3.17
N GLU A 267 17.58 5.01 -3.34
CA GLU A 267 18.60 5.64 -2.47
C GLU A 267 18.18 5.70 -1.00
N ALA A 268 16.88 5.84 -0.74
CA ALA A 268 16.33 5.88 0.61
C ALA A 268 15.81 4.51 1.12
N PHE A 269 15.85 3.47 0.29
CA PHE A 269 15.42 2.13 0.68
C PHE A 269 16.37 1.53 1.72
N ARG A 270 15.81 1.01 2.80
CA ARG A 270 16.55 0.33 3.87
C ARG A 270 16.10 -1.14 3.92
N PRO A 271 16.91 -2.08 3.35
CA PRO A 271 16.54 -3.50 3.30
C PRO A 271 16.38 -4.15 4.67
N ASP A 272 16.95 -3.54 5.71
CA ASP A 272 16.95 -3.97 7.10
C ASP A 272 16.07 -3.09 8.01
N LEU A 273 15.19 -2.27 7.43
CA LEU A 273 14.29 -1.43 8.24
C LEU A 273 13.35 -2.30 9.08
N VAL A 274 13.58 -2.27 10.38
CA VAL A 274 12.71 -2.85 11.40
C VAL A 274 12.18 -1.73 12.29
N ILE A 275 10.86 -1.73 12.52
CA ILE A 275 10.20 -0.86 13.49
C ILE A 275 9.71 -1.67 14.67
N GLU A 276 9.56 -1.03 15.82
CA GLU A 276 9.05 -1.65 17.05
C GLU A 276 7.72 -1.02 17.48
N ILE A 277 6.84 -1.88 18.02
CA ILE A 277 5.56 -1.51 18.59
C ILE A 277 5.29 -2.33 19.85
#